data_110e27ddfe88c8de91cd39e8137d6635
#
_entry.id   110e27ddfe88c8de91cd39e8137d6635
#
_cell.length_a   1.000
_cell.length_b   1.000
_cell.length_c   1.000
_cell.angle_alpha   90.00
_cell.angle_beta   90.00
_cell.angle_gamma   90.00
#
_symmetry.space_group_name_H-M   'P 1'
#
loop_
_entity.id
_entity.type
_entity.pdbx_description
1 polymer ?
#
loop_
_entity_poly.entity_id
_entity_poly.type
_entity_poly.pdbx_seq_one_letter_code
_entity_poly.pdbx_strand_id
1 'polypeptide(L)'
;PVFYFAPTDVADKLATVAALRRDDVKRLPAPRPRQLLTKKPTGWEDLAEPSELVQTLGRDFGVEIVNAELIPHDLWPAVDLPPLSFDQALTIVLAGFQLTFELAPDGSAARLVRIPGDVQLERSYAAGSRAEALLAQLSERFPDARLSVDQGRLVVTGRWEDHHAISRLLSGRPVRRPVVRQGETRYKLSVENQPVRGLLQTLAESLECALVFDERLAEDVLSQQVSFSVEDATEDQLLRAALAPVGLTYQRQGETLTILAED
;
A
#
# COMPACT_ATOMS: atom_id res chain seq x y z
N PRO A 1 3.39 -7.74 7.86
CA PRO A 1 2.99 -6.78 6.84
C PRO A 1 3.24 -5.36 7.34
N VAL A 2 3.62 -4.45 6.45
CA VAL A 2 3.73 -3.02 6.73
C VAL A 2 2.47 -2.39 6.17
N PHE A 3 1.74 -1.64 6.99
CA PHE A 3 0.59 -0.84 6.55
C PHE A 3 1.05 0.60 6.37
N TYR A 4 0.73 1.16 5.23
CA TYR A 4 1.06 2.54 4.90
C TYR A 4 -0.23 3.32 4.66
N PHE A 5 -0.42 4.38 5.41
CA PHE A 5 -1.54 5.31 5.23
C PHE A 5 -1.04 6.53 4.47
N ALA A 6 -1.69 6.84 3.37
CA ALA A 6 -1.35 7.97 2.51
C ALA A 6 -2.62 8.56 1.89
N PRO A 7 -2.56 9.79 1.36
CA PRO A 7 -3.62 10.31 0.49
C PRO A 7 -3.94 9.30 -0.62
N THR A 8 -5.20 9.20 -1.01
CA THR A 8 -5.70 8.16 -1.94
C THR A 8 -4.92 8.13 -3.26
N ASP A 9 -4.53 9.28 -3.79
CA ASP A 9 -3.77 9.41 -5.02
C ASP A 9 -2.34 8.83 -4.93
N VAL A 10 -1.76 8.79 -3.73
CA VAL A 10 -0.47 8.15 -3.44
C VAL A 10 -0.67 6.66 -3.18
N ALA A 11 -1.65 6.30 -2.35
CA ALA A 11 -1.96 4.92 -1.99
C ALA A 11 -2.25 4.06 -3.23
N ASP A 12 -3.04 4.60 -4.17
CA ASP A 12 -3.40 3.93 -5.43
C ASP A 12 -2.21 3.64 -6.35
N LYS A 13 -1.12 4.39 -6.21
CA LYS A 13 0.09 4.24 -7.03
C LYS A 13 1.20 3.46 -6.34
N LEU A 14 1.18 3.40 -5.00
CA LEU A 14 2.31 2.93 -4.21
C LEU A 14 2.70 1.49 -4.55
N ALA A 15 1.73 0.58 -4.70
CA ALA A 15 2.00 -0.81 -5.06
C ALA A 15 2.65 -0.92 -6.44
N THR A 16 2.22 -0.10 -7.40
CA THR A 16 2.78 -0.05 -8.75
C THR A 16 4.20 0.54 -8.74
N VAL A 17 4.40 1.64 -8.01
CA VAL A 17 5.73 2.26 -7.82
C VAL A 17 6.70 1.27 -7.16
N ALA A 18 6.29 0.62 -6.07
CA ALA A 18 7.12 -0.37 -5.38
C ALA A 18 7.52 -1.54 -6.31
N ALA A 19 6.58 -2.02 -7.14
CA ALA A 19 6.84 -3.07 -8.09
C ALA A 19 7.80 -2.62 -9.21
N LEU A 20 7.65 -1.38 -9.72
CA LEU A 20 8.58 -0.78 -10.69
C LEU A 20 10.00 -0.72 -10.12
N ARG A 21 10.15 -0.12 -8.95
CA ARG A 21 11.47 0.00 -8.29
C ARG A 21 12.10 -1.36 -8.04
N ARG A 22 11.29 -2.35 -7.68
CA ARG A 22 11.74 -3.74 -7.52
C ARG A 22 12.26 -4.33 -8.83
N ASP A 23 11.54 -4.09 -9.91
CA ASP A 23 11.92 -4.59 -11.22
C ASP A 23 13.16 -3.85 -11.76
N ASP A 24 13.32 -2.55 -11.48
CA ASP A 24 14.54 -1.79 -11.80
C ASP A 24 15.77 -2.38 -11.10
N VAL A 25 15.67 -2.65 -9.79
CA VAL A 25 16.76 -3.31 -9.05
C VAL A 25 17.12 -4.66 -9.66
N LYS A 26 16.12 -5.48 -10.07
CA LYS A 26 16.38 -6.80 -10.69
C LYS A 26 17.09 -6.71 -12.04
N ARG A 27 16.93 -5.61 -12.77
CA ARG A 27 17.56 -5.39 -14.08
C ARG A 27 19.01 -4.92 -14.00
N LEU A 28 19.48 -4.52 -12.82
CA LEU A 28 20.86 -4.09 -12.63
C LEU A 28 21.85 -5.21 -12.92
N PRO A 29 23.10 -4.87 -13.30
CA PRO A 29 24.15 -5.86 -13.48
C PRO A 29 24.54 -6.52 -12.15
N ALA A 30 24.95 -7.80 -12.21
CA ALA A 30 25.47 -8.50 -11.05
C ALA A 30 26.76 -7.80 -10.50
N PRO A 31 26.97 -7.75 -9.18
CA PRO A 31 26.19 -8.38 -8.10
C PRO A 31 25.11 -7.47 -7.47
N ARG A 32 24.85 -6.28 -8.04
CA ARG A 32 23.99 -5.24 -7.44
C ARG A 32 22.59 -5.70 -7.04
N PRO A 33 21.83 -6.48 -7.85
CA PRO A 33 20.51 -6.93 -7.45
C PRO A 33 20.53 -7.67 -6.11
N ARG A 34 21.50 -8.56 -5.90
CA ARG A 34 21.63 -9.31 -4.65
C ARG A 34 21.89 -8.39 -3.46
N GLN A 35 22.74 -7.39 -3.62
CA GLN A 35 23.09 -6.43 -2.57
C GLN A 35 21.86 -5.60 -2.17
N LEU A 36 21.16 -5.02 -3.14
CA LEU A 36 20.04 -4.12 -2.90
C LEU A 36 18.75 -4.85 -2.47
N LEU A 37 18.58 -6.13 -2.83
CA LEU A 37 17.45 -6.94 -2.42
C LEU A 37 17.67 -7.68 -1.09
N THR A 38 18.88 -7.66 -0.54
CA THR A 38 19.14 -8.19 0.80
C THR A 38 18.43 -7.32 1.83
N LYS A 39 17.62 -7.96 2.67
CA LYS A 39 16.87 -7.27 3.72
C LYS A 39 17.77 -6.92 4.89
N LYS A 40 17.64 -5.68 5.39
CA LYS A 40 18.33 -5.17 6.57
C LYS A 40 17.33 -4.69 7.61
N PRO A 41 17.68 -4.71 8.92
CA PRO A 41 16.89 -4.04 9.94
C PRO A 41 16.60 -2.60 9.51
N THR A 42 15.37 -2.17 9.68
CA THR A 42 14.90 -0.86 9.22
C THR A 42 14.09 -0.23 10.33
N GLY A 43 14.47 0.94 10.77
CA GLY A 43 13.81 1.69 11.83
C GLY A 43 14.54 2.99 12.05
N TRP A 44 13.96 3.87 12.85
CA TRP A 44 14.54 5.14 13.24
C TRP A 44 14.02 5.59 14.60
N GLU A 45 14.81 6.41 15.28
CA GLU A 45 14.49 7.00 16.57
C GLU A 45 13.51 8.16 16.43
N ASP A 46 13.00 8.63 17.56
CA ASP A 46 12.11 9.79 17.62
C ASP A 46 12.81 11.06 17.10
N LEU A 47 12.01 11.93 16.45
CA LEU A 47 12.49 13.17 15.82
C LEU A 47 13.49 12.93 14.66
N ALA A 48 13.44 11.80 14.01
CA ALA A 48 14.28 11.53 12.86
C ALA A 48 13.93 12.42 11.66
N GLU A 49 14.95 12.99 11.00
CA GLU A 49 14.78 13.75 9.76
C GLU A 49 14.72 12.81 8.55
N PRO A 50 13.64 12.81 7.75
CA PRO A 50 13.52 11.92 6.58
C PRO A 50 14.63 12.06 5.55
N SER A 51 15.18 13.26 5.36
CA SER A 51 16.32 13.51 4.49
C SER A 51 17.58 12.77 4.96
N GLU A 52 17.86 12.75 6.27
CA GLU A 52 18.97 12.03 6.88
C GLU A 52 18.74 10.50 6.84
N LEU A 53 17.50 10.06 7.04
CA LEU A 53 17.13 8.64 6.91
C LEU A 53 17.44 8.11 5.52
N VAL A 54 17.05 8.85 4.48
CA VAL A 54 17.30 8.49 3.08
C VAL A 54 18.80 8.43 2.78
N GLN A 55 19.58 9.37 3.28
CA GLN A 55 21.05 9.38 3.15
C GLN A 55 21.69 8.19 3.88
N THR A 56 21.17 7.84 5.04
CA THR A 56 21.64 6.69 5.81
C THR A 56 21.34 5.38 5.07
N LEU A 57 20.12 5.23 4.55
CA LEU A 57 19.75 4.09 3.70
C LEU A 57 20.69 3.99 2.48
N GLY A 58 20.97 5.11 1.83
CA GLY A 58 21.94 5.15 0.73
C GLY A 58 23.30 4.60 1.14
N ARG A 59 23.88 5.10 2.24
CA ARG A 59 25.16 4.62 2.78
C ARG A 59 25.15 3.13 3.11
N ASP A 60 24.11 2.65 3.76
CA ASP A 60 23.98 1.26 4.18
C ASP A 60 23.97 0.27 3.00
N PHE A 61 23.40 0.67 1.88
CA PHE A 61 23.32 -0.13 0.67
C PHE A 61 24.37 0.22 -0.38
N GLY A 62 25.25 1.20 -0.11
CA GLY A 62 26.28 1.67 -1.02
C GLY A 62 25.70 2.33 -2.28
N VAL A 63 24.66 3.16 -2.09
CA VAL A 63 23.96 3.90 -3.14
C VAL A 63 24.04 5.40 -2.81
N GLU A 64 24.51 6.20 -3.73
CA GLU A 64 24.49 7.66 -3.61
C GLU A 64 23.04 8.16 -3.81
N ILE A 65 22.58 9.02 -2.89
CA ILE A 65 21.26 9.65 -3.03
C ILE A 65 21.44 11.03 -3.67
N VAL A 66 20.79 11.23 -4.80
CA VAL A 66 20.83 12.48 -5.57
C VAL A 66 19.48 13.19 -5.48
N ASN A 67 19.47 14.51 -5.37
CA ASN A 67 18.32 15.39 -5.20
C ASN A 67 17.62 15.20 -3.84
N ALA A 68 18.34 14.91 -2.77
CA ALA A 68 17.77 14.76 -1.43
C ALA A 68 17.08 16.05 -0.93
N GLU A 69 17.40 17.21 -1.49
CA GLU A 69 16.74 18.50 -1.25
C GLU A 69 15.25 18.53 -1.67
N LEU A 70 14.78 17.55 -2.42
CA LEU A 70 13.35 17.40 -2.72
C LEU A 70 12.54 16.95 -1.51
N ILE A 71 13.19 16.39 -0.48
CA ILE A 71 12.54 15.99 0.77
C ILE A 71 12.44 17.26 1.63
N PRO A 72 11.22 17.73 1.95
CA PRO A 72 11.06 18.87 2.84
C PRO A 72 11.55 18.51 4.25
N HIS A 73 11.93 19.53 5.01
CA HIS A 73 12.23 19.35 6.42
C HIS A 73 11.00 18.89 7.18
N ASP A 74 11.12 17.77 7.89
CA ASP A 74 10.08 17.15 8.70
C ASP A 74 10.72 16.37 9.84
N LEU A 75 9.97 16.08 10.90
CA LEU A 75 10.41 15.29 12.04
C LEU A 75 9.45 14.14 12.27
N TRP A 76 9.96 12.93 12.18
CA TRP A 76 9.17 11.72 12.29
C TRP A 76 9.32 11.06 13.66
N PRO A 77 8.21 10.49 14.20
CA PRO A 77 8.27 9.68 15.41
C PRO A 77 9.05 8.40 15.17
N ALA A 78 9.54 7.80 16.26
CA ALA A 78 10.25 6.52 16.23
C ALA A 78 9.41 5.43 15.55
N VAL A 79 10.07 4.63 14.72
CA VAL A 79 9.44 3.49 14.03
C VAL A 79 10.38 2.31 13.99
N ASP A 80 9.86 1.12 14.29
CA ASP A 80 10.53 -0.16 14.07
C ASP A 80 9.78 -0.95 12.99
N LEU A 81 10.43 -1.18 11.86
CA LEU A 81 9.90 -1.88 10.71
C LEU A 81 10.54 -3.27 10.59
N PRO A 82 9.85 -4.25 9.98
CA PRO A 82 10.49 -5.51 9.65
C PRO A 82 11.67 -5.26 8.71
N PRO A 83 12.65 -6.20 8.65
CA PRO A 83 13.77 -6.06 7.74
C PRO A 83 13.32 -5.83 6.30
N LEU A 84 13.80 -4.75 5.68
CA LEU A 84 13.44 -4.30 4.33
C LEU A 84 14.66 -4.31 3.41
N SER A 85 14.41 -4.49 2.11
CA SER A 85 15.40 -4.26 1.06
C SER A 85 15.46 -2.78 0.71
N PHE A 86 16.52 -2.35 0.00
CA PHE A 86 16.71 -0.96 -0.38
C PHE A 86 15.49 -0.34 -1.07
N ASP A 87 14.97 -1.04 -2.09
CA ASP A 87 13.78 -0.60 -2.84
C ASP A 87 12.55 -0.44 -1.94
N GLN A 88 12.35 -1.33 -0.98
CA GLN A 88 11.23 -1.27 -0.04
C GLN A 88 11.38 -0.11 0.96
N ALA A 89 12.53 -0.03 1.62
CA ALA A 89 12.80 0.99 2.62
C ALA A 89 12.73 2.41 2.02
N LEU A 90 13.40 2.62 0.88
CA LEU A 90 13.40 3.92 0.22
C LEU A 90 12.02 4.30 -0.31
N THR A 91 11.25 3.35 -0.88
CA THR A 91 9.88 3.63 -1.33
C THR A 91 8.97 4.05 -0.17
N ILE A 92 9.06 3.40 0.99
CA ILE A 92 8.23 3.74 2.17
C ILE A 92 8.51 5.15 2.64
N VAL A 93 9.78 5.53 2.78
CA VAL A 93 10.14 6.88 3.23
C VAL A 93 9.73 7.94 2.22
N LEU A 94 10.00 7.72 0.92
CA LEU A 94 9.74 8.70 -0.13
C LEU A 94 8.25 8.90 -0.45
N ALA A 95 7.42 7.87 -0.25
CA ALA A 95 5.99 7.93 -0.53
C ALA A 95 5.27 9.03 0.28
N GLY A 96 5.71 9.30 1.52
CA GLY A 96 5.20 10.39 2.36
C GLY A 96 5.32 11.78 1.73
N PHE A 97 6.24 11.94 0.79
CA PHE A 97 6.50 13.20 0.09
C PHE A 97 6.09 13.17 -1.39
N GLN A 98 5.34 12.17 -1.82
CA GLN A 98 4.99 11.92 -3.23
C GLN A 98 6.24 11.79 -4.13
N LEU A 99 7.30 11.25 -3.56
CA LEU A 99 8.57 11.01 -4.24
C LEU A 99 8.78 9.52 -4.51
N THR A 100 9.55 9.24 -5.52
CA THR A 100 10.13 7.94 -5.86
C THR A 100 11.58 8.14 -6.28
N PHE A 101 12.23 7.13 -6.81
CA PHE A 101 13.62 7.22 -7.24
C PHE A 101 13.86 6.50 -8.56
N GLU A 102 14.87 6.91 -9.27
CA GLU A 102 15.40 6.26 -10.45
C GLU A 102 16.84 5.83 -10.17
N LEU A 103 17.17 4.58 -10.52
CA LEU A 103 18.50 4.03 -10.32
C LEU A 103 19.42 4.37 -11.50
N ALA A 104 20.66 4.67 -11.22
CA ALA A 104 21.69 4.68 -12.23
C ALA A 104 21.84 3.27 -12.86
N PRO A 105 22.29 3.16 -14.12
CA PRO A 105 22.37 1.86 -14.83
C PRO A 105 23.24 0.82 -14.12
N ASP A 106 24.21 1.24 -13.33
CA ASP A 106 25.08 0.37 -12.54
C ASP A 106 24.60 0.19 -11.08
N GLY A 107 23.51 0.88 -10.69
CA GLY A 107 22.96 0.87 -9.34
C GLY A 107 23.81 1.64 -8.31
N SER A 108 24.77 2.47 -8.73
CA SER A 108 25.61 3.26 -7.81
C SER A 108 24.91 4.45 -7.19
N ALA A 109 23.87 4.97 -7.86
CA ALA A 109 23.11 6.14 -7.42
C ALA A 109 21.60 5.93 -7.55
N ALA A 110 20.83 6.60 -6.69
CA ALA A 110 19.39 6.73 -6.75
C ALA A 110 19.03 8.23 -6.78
N ARG A 111 18.46 8.67 -7.88
CA ARG A 111 17.98 10.04 -8.05
C ARG A 111 16.54 10.13 -7.59
N LEU A 112 16.25 11.01 -6.65
CA LEU A 112 14.90 11.28 -6.20
C LEU A 112 14.12 12.09 -7.25
N VAL A 113 12.89 11.66 -7.52
CA VAL A 113 11.99 12.30 -8.48
C VAL A 113 10.55 12.26 -7.94
N ARG A 114 9.68 13.13 -8.44
CA ARG A 114 8.24 13.08 -8.10
C ARG A 114 7.60 11.84 -8.70
N ILE A 115 6.64 11.24 -7.99
CA ILE A 115 5.81 10.17 -8.54
C ILE A 115 5.00 10.74 -9.71
N PRO A 116 5.08 10.14 -10.92
CA PRO A 116 4.27 10.57 -12.06
C PRO A 116 2.77 10.49 -11.80
N GLY A 117 2.00 11.31 -12.52
CA GLY A 117 0.53 11.29 -12.43
C GLY A 117 -0.05 9.93 -12.80
N ASP A 118 0.47 9.31 -13.85
CA ASP A 118 0.13 7.95 -14.29
C ASP A 118 1.34 7.04 -14.15
N VAL A 119 1.18 5.99 -13.33
CA VAL A 119 2.23 4.98 -13.07
C VAL A 119 1.70 3.63 -13.49
N GLN A 120 2.36 3.01 -14.48
CA GLN A 120 1.97 1.73 -15.03
C GLN A 120 3.17 0.79 -15.11
N LEU A 121 2.91 -0.51 -14.96
CA LEU A 121 3.87 -1.59 -15.18
C LEU A 121 3.63 -2.19 -16.56
N GLU A 122 4.70 -2.57 -17.26
CA GLU A 122 4.60 -3.44 -18.42
C GLU A 122 5.18 -4.80 -18.09
N ARG A 123 4.41 -5.85 -18.31
CA ARG A 123 4.84 -7.24 -18.14
C ARG A 123 4.31 -8.12 -19.24
N SER A 124 5.11 -9.12 -19.62
CA SER A 124 4.71 -10.12 -20.60
C SER A 124 4.49 -11.48 -19.94
N TYR A 125 3.39 -12.13 -20.33
CA TYR A 125 2.98 -13.43 -19.82
C TYR A 125 3.02 -14.47 -20.94
N ALA A 126 3.52 -15.67 -20.64
CA ALA A 126 3.47 -16.76 -21.60
C ALA A 126 2.03 -17.23 -21.79
N ALA A 127 1.52 -17.15 -23.01
CA ALA A 127 0.13 -17.48 -23.35
C ALA A 127 0.04 -18.51 -24.50
N GLY A 128 1.08 -18.62 -25.33
CA GLY A 128 1.16 -19.55 -26.46
C GLY A 128 -0.01 -19.37 -27.44
N SER A 129 -0.58 -20.46 -27.92
CA SER A 129 -1.72 -20.44 -28.84
C SER A 129 -3.03 -19.86 -28.27
N ARG A 130 -3.10 -19.64 -26.95
CA ARG A 130 -4.27 -19.06 -26.28
C ARG A 130 -4.19 -17.53 -26.13
N ALA A 131 -3.11 -16.89 -26.62
CA ALA A 131 -2.85 -15.47 -26.42
C ALA A 131 -4.00 -14.58 -26.90
N GLU A 132 -4.55 -14.82 -28.10
CA GLU A 132 -5.66 -14.04 -28.67
C GLU A 132 -6.97 -14.25 -27.91
N ALA A 133 -7.28 -15.47 -27.52
CA ALA A 133 -8.48 -15.75 -26.72
C ALA A 133 -8.38 -15.11 -25.33
N LEU A 134 -7.21 -15.12 -24.70
CA LEU A 134 -6.94 -14.45 -23.44
C LEU A 134 -6.99 -12.93 -23.58
N LEU A 135 -6.48 -12.37 -24.68
CA LEU A 135 -6.57 -10.94 -24.98
C LEU A 135 -8.03 -10.48 -24.95
N ALA A 136 -8.92 -11.14 -25.72
CA ALA A 136 -10.33 -10.81 -25.76
C ALA A 136 -10.99 -10.86 -24.40
N GLN A 137 -10.79 -11.97 -23.65
CA GLN A 137 -11.34 -12.18 -22.32
C GLN A 137 -10.85 -11.15 -21.28
N LEU A 138 -9.55 -10.80 -21.33
CA LEU A 138 -8.94 -9.92 -20.36
C LEU A 138 -9.20 -8.45 -20.66
N SER A 139 -9.32 -8.04 -21.94
CA SER A 139 -9.66 -6.67 -22.32
C SER A 139 -11.04 -6.26 -21.80
N GLU A 140 -11.99 -7.17 -21.81
CA GLU A 140 -13.33 -6.94 -21.24
C GLU A 140 -13.30 -6.81 -19.71
N ARG A 141 -12.39 -7.53 -19.08
CA ARG A 141 -12.28 -7.59 -17.62
C ARG A 141 -11.39 -6.51 -17.01
N PHE A 142 -10.43 -5.97 -17.75
CA PHE A 142 -9.46 -4.96 -17.31
C PHE A 142 -9.45 -3.80 -18.31
N PRO A 143 -10.52 -2.97 -18.34
CA PRO A 143 -10.68 -1.90 -19.33
C PRO A 143 -9.60 -0.81 -19.19
N ASP A 144 -9.02 -0.63 -18.00
CA ASP A 144 -8.00 0.38 -17.73
C ASP A 144 -6.58 -0.11 -18.08
N ALA A 145 -6.41 -1.41 -18.30
CA ALA A 145 -5.13 -1.99 -18.70
C ALA A 145 -5.02 -2.04 -20.24
N ARG A 146 -3.84 -1.73 -20.76
CA ARG A 146 -3.53 -1.94 -22.17
C ARG A 146 -3.01 -3.35 -22.37
N LEU A 147 -3.68 -4.11 -23.22
CA LEU A 147 -3.29 -5.48 -23.53
C LEU A 147 -2.98 -5.61 -25.01
N SER A 148 -1.94 -6.37 -25.33
CA SER A 148 -1.57 -6.73 -26.70
C SER A 148 -0.93 -8.12 -26.73
N VAL A 149 -0.87 -8.71 -27.91
CA VAL A 149 -0.17 -9.98 -28.12
C VAL A 149 1.07 -9.73 -28.97
N ASP A 150 2.22 -10.16 -28.48
CA ASP A 150 3.48 -10.13 -29.19
C ASP A 150 4.16 -11.50 -29.12
N GLN A 151 4.46 -12.10 -30.27
CA GLN A 151 5.14 -13.40 -30.41
C GLN A 151 4.54 -14.52 -29.52
N GLY A 152 3.20 -14.59 -29.42
CA GLY A 152 2.52 -15.59 -28.58
C GLY A 152 2.60 -15.29 -27.06
N ARG A 153 3.04 -14.11 -26.70
CA ARG A 153 3.03 -13.61 -25.32
C ARG A 153 1.97 -12.53 -25.18
N LEU A 154 1.26 -12.54 -24.07
CA LEU A 154 0.36 -11.47 -23.70
C LEU A 154 1.18 -10.37 -23.03
N VAL A 155 1.23 -9.19 -23.62
CA VAL A 155 1.86 -7.99 -23.05
C VAL A 155 0.76 -7.16 -22.40
N VAL A 156 0.98 -6.81 -21.15
CA VAL A 156 0.02 -6.04 -20.33
C VAL A 156 0.73 -4.81 -19.79
N THR A 157 0.13 -3.64 -19.99
CA THR A 157 0.53 -2.39 -19.35
C THR A 157 -0.63 -1.92 -18.47
N GLY A 158 -0.42 -1.84 -17.17
CA GLY A 158 -1.45 -1.52 -16.20
C GLY A 158 -0.89 -1.36 -14.79
N ARG A 159 -1.77 -1.26 -13.81
CA ARG A 159 -1.40 -1.18 -12.40
C ARG A 159 -0.94 -2.53 -11.86
N TRP A 160 -0.26 -2.52 -10.72
CA TRP A 160 0.18 -3.75 -10.05
C TRP A 160 -0.99 -4.70 -9.74
N GLU A 161 -2.13 -4.16 -9.36
CA GLU A 161 -3.37 -4.90 -9.06
C GLU A 161 -3.86 -5.69 -10.27
N ASP A 162 -3.82 -5.08 -11.46
CA ASP A 162 -4.19 -5.73 -12.73
C ASP A 162 -3.25 -6.90 -13.01
N HIS A 163 -1.94 -6.66 -12.89
CA HIS A 163 -0.93 -7.70 -13.07
C HIS A 163 -1.08 -8.84 -12.08
N HIS A 164 -1.37 -8.53 -10.80
CA HIS A 164 -1.62 -9.54 -9.78
C HIS A 164 -2.86 -10.37 -10.10
N ALA A 165 -3.96 -9.73 -10.49
CA ALA A 165 -5.20 -10.40 -10.87
C ALA A 165 -5.02 -11.26 -12.13
N ILE A 166 -4.37 -10.73 -13.18
CA ILE A 166 -4.06 -11.46 -14.42
C ILE A 166 -3.17 -12.67 -14.13
N SER A 167 -2.12 -12.50 -13.35
CA SER A 167 -1.21 -13.60 -12.98
C SER A 167 -1.94 -14.72 -12.25
N ARG A 168 -2.87 -14.41 -11.34
CA ARG A 168 -3.70 -15.40 -10.65
C ARG A 168 -4.64 -16.13 -11.61
N LEU A 169 -5.26 -15.42 -12.55
CA LEU A 169 -6.11 -16.02 -13.58
C LEU A 169 -5.32 -17.00 -14.45
N LEU A 170 -4.14 -16.59 -14.91
CA LEU A 170 -3.28 -17.42 -15.75
C LEU A 170 -2.75 -18.66 -15.01
N SER A 171 -2.57 -18.57 -13.69
CA SER A 171 -2.16 -19.71 -12.86
C SER A 171 -3.30 -20.63 -12.44
N GLY A 172 -4.53 -20.41 -12.94
CA GLY A 172 -5.71 -21.21 -12.60
C GLY A 172 -6.21 -21.01 -11.17
N ARG A 173 -5.73 -20.00 -10.46
CA ARG A 173 -6.21 -19.67 -9.11
C ARG A 173 -7.42 -18.76 -9.22
N PRO A 174 -8.52 -19.03 -8.50
CA PRO A 174 -9.70 -18.18 -8.55
C PRO A 174 -9.34 -16.76 -8.07
N VAL A 175 -9.57 -15.80 -8.93
CA VAL A 175 -9.51 -14.37 -8.55
C VAL A 175 -10.87 -14.01 -8.00
N ARG A 176 -10.99 -13.85 -6.69
CA ARG A 176 -12.08 -13.05 -6.15
C ARG A 176 -11.78 -11.60 -6.51
N ARG A 177 -12.45 -11.05 -7.50
CA ARG A 177 -12.45 -9.61 -7.72
C ARG A 177 -13.21 -8.98 -6.55
N PRO A 178 -12.63 -7.98 -5.88
CA PRO A 178 -13.47 -6.98 -5.28
C PRO A 178 -14.29 -6.35 -6.43
N VAL A 179 -15.59 -6.41 -6.34
CA VAL A 179 -16.47 -5.61 -7.19
C VAL A 179 -16.35 -4.19 -6.66
N VAL A 180 -15.36 -3.45 -7.11
CA VAL A 180 -15.26 -2.02 -6.82
C VAL A 180 -16.38 -1.38 -7.62
N ARG A 181 -17.51 -1.11 -6.96
CA ARG A 181 -18.48 -0.14 -7.46
C ARG A 181 -17.76 1.21 -7.44
N GLN A 182 -17.68 1.88 -8.58
CA GLN A 182 -17.13 3.23 -8.64
C GLN A 182 -17.78 4.09 -7.56
N GLY A 183 -16.96 4.60 -6.63
CA GLY A 183 -17.42 5.43 -5.51
C GLY A 183 -17.47 4.74 -4.14
N GLU A 184 -17.16 3.45 -4.01
CA GLU A 184 -17.14 2.76 -2.71
C GLU A 184 -15.70 2.54 -2.24
N THR A 185 -15.29 3.27 -1.22
CA THR A 185 -13.98 3.08 -0.56
C THR A 185 -13.94 1.71 0.10
N ARG A 186 -12.87 0.96 -0.12
CA ARG A 186 -12.65 -0.37 0.46
C ARG A 186 -11.45 -0.34 1.41
N TYR A 187 -11.61 -1.03 2.52
CA TYR A 187 -10.65 -1.02 3.60
C TYR A 187 -10.03 -2.41 3.79
N LYS A 188 -8.72 -2.41 4.02
CA LYS A 188 -7.99 -3.58 4.51
C LYS A 188 -7.32 -3.18 5.81
N LEU A 189 -7.72 -3.79 6.91
CA LEU A 189 -7.22 -3.48 8.24
C LEU A 189 -7.05 -4.77 9.05
N SER A 190 -5.91 -4.88 9.72
CA SER A 190 -5.66 -5.91 10.74
C SER A 190 -5.26 -5.20 12.03
N VAL A 191 -6.01 -5.48 13.08
CA VAL A 191 -5.83 -4.88 14.41
C VAL A 191 -5.56 -6.00 15.39
N GLU A 192 -4.54 -5.85 16.23
CA GLU A 192 -4.20 -6.78 17.30
C GLU A 192 -4.08 -6.02 18.62
N ASN A 193 -4.85 -6.43 19.62
CA ASN A 193 -4.79 -5.94 21.00
C ASN A 193 -4.83 -4.40 21.11
N GLN A 194 -5.76 -3.73 20.42
CA GLN A 194 -5.93 -2.28 20.50
C GLN A 194 -7.14 -1.90 21.33
N PRO A 195 -7.04 -0.88 22.21
CA PRO A 195 -8.19 -0.37 22.94
C PRO A 195 -9.23 0.20 21.98
N VAL A 196 -10.50 -0.17 22.18
CA VAL A 196 -11.63 0.22 21.30
C VAL A 196 -11.71 1.72 21.09
N ARG A 197 -11.55 2.52 22.15
CA ARG A 197 -11.61 4.00 22.07
C ARG A 197 -10.58 4.55 21.10
N GLY A 198 -9.31 4.15 21.24
CA GLY A 198 -8.22 4.62 20.38
C GLY A 198 -8.40 4.19 18.93
N LEU A 199 -8.82 2.94 18.72
CA LEU A 199 -9.14 2.42 17.39
C LEU A 199 -10.26 3.22 16.72
N LEU A 200 -11.37 3.50 17.42
CA LEU A 200 -12.51 4.26 16.88
C LEU A 200 -12.14 5.71 16.58
N GLN A 201 -11.28 6.34 17.38
CA GLN A 201 -10.76 7.67 17.09
C GLN A 201 -9.96 7.68 15.78
N THR A 202 -9.02 6.75 15.62
CA THR A 202 -8.23 6.61 14.38
C THR A 202 -9.11 6.31 13.16
N LEU A 203 -10.13 5.46 13.32
CA LEU A 203 -11.07 5.17 12.23
C LEU A 203 -11.90 6.41 11.87
N ALA A 204 -12.40 7.16 12.86
CA ALA A 204 -13.18 8.38 12.63
C ALA A 204 -12.36 9.45 11.91
N GLU A 205 -11.10 9.65 12.31
CA GLU A 205 -10.16 10.53 11.61
C GLU A 205 -9.94 10.09 10.15
N SER A 206 -9.74 8.79 9.91
CA SER A 206 -9.53 8.23 8.56
C SER A 206 -10.78 8.29 7.69
N LEU A 207 -11.96 8.30 8.30
CA LEU A 207 -13.27 8.39 7.63
C LEU A 207 -13.77 9.84 7.51
N GLU A 208 -12.96 10.80 7.95
CA GLU A 208 -13.29 12.25 7.99
C GLU A 208 -14.64 12.52 8.68
N CYS A 209 -14.91 11.82 9.80
CA CYS A 209 -16.16 11.97 10.54
C CYS A 209 -15.94 12.35 12.01
N ALA A 210 -16.90 13.08 12.56
CA ALA A 210 -16.95 13.39 13.97
C ALA A 210 -17.42 12.18 14.77
N LEU A 211 -16.64 11.75 15.78
CA LEU A 211 -16.97 10.62 16.64
C LEU A 211 -17.71 11.08 17.88
N VAL A 212 -18.86 10.48 18.14
CA VAL A 212 -19.68 10.72 19.33
C VAL A 212 -19.96 9.39 20.02
N PHE A 213 -19.78 9.35 21.34
CA PHE A 213 -20.14 8.19 22.15
C PHE A 213 -21.46 8.48 22.88
N ASP A 214 -22.39 7.52 22.88
CA ASP A 214 -23.61 7.61 23.66
C ASP A 214 -23.27 7.69 25.16
N GLU A 215 -23.98 8.55 25.90
CA GLU A 215 -23.75 8.77 27.34
C GLU A 215 -23.98 7.51 28.20
N ARG A 216 -24.64 6.50 27.64
CA ARG A 216 -24.91 5.22 28.31
C ARG A 216 -23.79 4.20 28.16
N LEU A 217 -22.76 4.50 27.34
CA LEU A 217 -21.62 3.61 27.16
C LEU A 217 -20.72 3.63 28.37
N ALA A 218 -20.51 2.48 28.96
CA ALA A 218 -19.62 2.31 30.09
C ALA A 218 -18.14 2.45 29.64
N GLU A 219 -17.33 3.15 30.42
CA GLU A 219 -15.90 3.39 30.13
C GLU A 219 -15.08 2.11 30.05
N ASP A 220 -15.47 1.09 30.78
CA ASP A 220 -14.82 -0.23 30.78
C ASP A 220 -14.96 -0.94 29.43
N VAL A 221 -16.07 -0.78 28.71
CA VAL A 221 -16.29 -1.31 27.36
C VAL A 221 -15.36 -0.62 26.37
N LEU A 222 -15.19 0.68 26.44
CA LEU A 222 -14.32 1.45 25.55
C LEU A 222 -12.84 1.20 25.80
N SER A 223 -12.49 0.66 26.97
CA SER A 223 -11.12 0.27 27.34
C SER A 223 -10.78 -1.17 26.97
N GLN A 224 -11.77 -1.97 26.52
CA GLN A 224 -11.53 -3.35 26.07
C GLN A 224 -10.63 -3.37 24.84
N GLN A 225 -9.80 -4.41 24.78
CA GLN A 225 -8.92 -4.64 23.63
C GLN A 225 -9.62 -5.50 22.59
N VAL A 226 -9.50 -5.11 21.34
CA VAL A 226 -10.04 -5.83 20.20
C VAL A 226 -8.95 -6.27 19.25
N SER A 227 -9.19 -7.42 18.63
CA SER A 227 -8.37 -7.95 17.56
C SER A 227 -9.28 -8.44 16.45
N PHE A 228 -9.09 -7.93 15.23
CA PHE A 228 -9.83 -8.38 14.06
C PHE A 228 -9.02 -8.12 12.79
N SER A 229 -9.40 -8.77 11.71
CA SER A 229 -8.81 -8.55 10.40
C SER A 229 -9.91 -8.51 9.34
N VAL A 230 -9.89 -7.47 8.53
CA VAL A 230 -10.78 -7.33 7.36
C VAL A 230 -9.96 -7.13 6.11
N GLU A 231 -10.38 -7.74 5.02
CA GLU A 231 -9.80 -7.57 3.70
C GLU A 231 -10.93 -7.20 2.74
N ASP A 232 -10.73 -6.11 1.99
CA ASP A 232 -11.69 -5.65 1.00
C ASP A 232 -13.09 -5.35 1.60
N ALA A 233 -13.11 -4.76 2.78
CA ALA A 233 -14.31 -4.45 3.52
C ALA A 233 -14.87 -3.07 3.12
N THR A 234 -16.20 -2.94 3.08
CA THR A 234 -16.84 -1.63 3.06
C THR A 234 -16.66 -0.95 4.42
N GLU A 235 -16.92 0.35 4.47
CA GLU A 235 -16.95 1.10 5.73
C GLU A 235 -17.87 0.45 6.77
N ASP A 236 -19.08 0.04 6.38
CA ASP A 236 -20.04 -0.67 7.24
C ASP A 236 -19.47 -1.99 7.78
N GLN A 237 -18.82 -2.77 6.92
CA GLN A 237 -18.17 -4.03 7.32
C GLN A 237 -16.97 -3.81 8.25
N LEU A 238 -16.19 -2.76 8.02
CA LEU A 238 -15.05 -2.38 8.86
C LEU A 238 -15.52 -1.98 10.25
N LEU A 239 -16.51 -1.07 10.34
CA LEU A 239 -17.06 -0.60 11.61
C LEU A 239 -17.72 -1.73 12.40
N ARG A 240 -18.48 -2.60 11.74
CA ARG A 240 -19.08 -3.79 12.40
C ARG A 240 -18.01 -4.74 12.92
N ALA A 241 -16.95 -4.99 12.15
CA ALA A 241 -15.86 -5.86 12.58
C ALA A 241 -15.11 -5.31 13.81
N ALA A 242 -15.01 -3.98 13.92
CA ALA A 242 -14.39 -3.31 15.06
C ALA A 242 -15.27 -3.31 16.31
N LEU A 243 -16.60 -3.23 16.16
CA LEU A 243 -17.55 -3.00 17.25
C LEU A 243 -18.20 -4.30 17.77
N ALA A 244 -18.46 -5.27 16.90
CA ALA A 244 -19.13 -6.52 17.28
C ALA A 244 -18.43 -7.32 18.41
N PRO A 245 -17.07 -7.40 18.49
CA PRO A 245 -16.40 -8.14 19.56
C PRO A 245 -16.68 -7.59 20.97
N VAL A 246 -17.10 -6.33 21.09
CA VAL A 246 -17.36 -5.64 22.36
C VAL A 246 -18.83 -5.30 22.59
N GLY A 247 -19.75 -5.85 21.76
CA GLY A 247 -21.18 -5.63 21.87
C GLY A 247 -21.58 -4.18 21.62
N LEU A 248 -20.88 -3.50 20.71
CA LEU A 248 -21.19 -2.15 20.29
C LEU A 248 -21.73 -2.13 18.86
N THR A 249 -22.54 -1.11 18.60
CA THR A 249 -23.05 -0.79 17.27
C THR A 249 -22.86 0.68 16.95
N TYR A 250 -23.22 1.12 15.75
CA TYR A 250 -23.06 2.51 15.37
C TYR A 250 -24.24 3.02 14.54
N GLN A 251 -24.41 4.32 14.58
CA GLN A 251 -25.31 5.05 13.70
C GLN A 251 -24.55 6.17 13.02
N ARG A 252 -24.64 6.27 11.70
CA ARG A 252 -24.04 7.35 10.93
C ARG A 252 -25.10 8.32 10.45
N GLN A 253 -24.91 9.61 10.73
CA GLN A 253 -25.73 10.72 10.23
C GLN A 253 -24.82 11.77 9.58
N GLY A 254 -24.70 11.70 8.24
CA GLY A 254 -23.78 12.55 7.49
C GLY A 254 -22.33 12.31 7.90
N GLU A 255 -21.67 13.34 8.41
CA GLU A 255 -20.27 13.30 8.88
C GLU A 255 -20.13 12.93 10.37
N THR A 256 -21.23 12.53 11.04
CA THR A 256 -21.20 12.15 12.46
C THR A 256 -21.39 10.64 12.61
N LEU A 257 -20.46 10.00 13.33
CA LEU A 257 -20.49 8.60 13.71
C LEU A 257 -20.79 8.49 15.21
N THR A 258 -21.98 7.99 15.55
CA THR A 258 -22.41 7.79 16.94
C THR A 258 -22.26 6.32 17.30
N ILE A 259 -21.53 6.01 18.37
CA ILE A 259 -21.34 4.65 18.90
C ILE A 259 -22.36 4.39 20.01
N LEU A 260 -23.02 3.25 19.94
CA LEU A 260 -24.12 2.83 20.80
C LEU A 260 -23.83 1.42 21.35
N ALA A 261 -24.45 1.06 22.47
CA ALA A 261 -24.51 -0.33 22.90
C ALA A 261 -25.41 -1.13 21.95
N GLU A 262 -25.06 -2.36 21.66
CA GLU A 262 -25.93 -3.32 20.95
C GLU A 262 -26.96 -3.84 21.95
N ASP A 263 -28.28 -3.69 21.65
CA ASP A 263 -29.41 -4.14 22.51
C ASP A 263 -29.51 -5.68 22.59
#